data_ee652b9f350402f92123954cbdb04e3d
#
_entry.id   ee652b9f350402f92123954cbdb04e3d
#
_cell.length_a   1.000
_cell.length_b   1.000
_cell.length_c   1.000
_cell.angle_alpha   90.00
_cell.angle_beta   90.00
_cell.angle_gamma   90.00
#
_symmetry.space_group_name_H-M   'P 1'
#
loop_
_entity.id
_entity.type
_entity.pdbx_description
1 polymer ?
#
loop_
_entity_poly.entity_id
_entity_poly.type
_entity_poly.pdbx_seq_one_letter_code
_entity_poly.pdbx_strand_id
1 'polypeptide(L)'
;MCIRDRFRGVRTNKTIPVPVIEDHSHDLVGEWPQNSDADFCIASLRKTLPISEGGILWSPKEKKLPLFPKETEENNKLADIRYKAMTRKAGYLNGSIKKPRFRQDMLDTEKMLDKIPISKISNDSWNIINEIDIQEWYDRKHRNWNLLQDITNEDVKILQPEKNTFNPFSLVLLFKSKEVRDKMRDILINRQTVFPAI
;
A
#
# COMPACT_ATOMS: atom_id res chain seq x y z
N MET A 1 -24.63 0.08 0.88
CA MET A 1 -23.25 -0.46 0.96
C MET A 1 -22.40 0.54 1.71
N CYS A 2 -21.60 0.12 2.67
CA CYS A 2 -20.65 0.95 3.41
C CYS A 2 -19.24 0.44 3.13
N ILE A 3 -18.30 1.34 2.83
CA ILE A 3 -16.88 1.04 2.68
C ILE A 3 -16.17 1.53 3.95
N ARG A 4 -15.42 0.64 4.61
CA ARG A 4 -14.58 0.96 5.76
C ARG A 4 -13.12 0.89 5.37
N ASP A 5 -12.42 2.01 5.45
CA ASP A 5 -10.97 2.06 5.25
C ASP A 5 -10.25 1.85 6.60
N ARG A 6 -9.26 0.97 6.62
CA ARG A 6 -8.48 0.58 7.81
C ARG A 6 -7.10 1.22 7.82
N PHE A 7 -7.03 2.50 7.52
CA PHE A 7 -5.77 3.23 7.39
C PHE A 7 -4.94 3.27 8.68
N ARG A 8 -5.59 3.41 9.85
CA ARG A 8 -4.91 3.67 11.13
C ARG A 8 -5.11 2.61 12.20
N GLY A 9 -5.57 1.46 11.84
CA GLY A 9 -5.74 0.47 12.87
C GLY A 9 -6.96 0.69 13.81
N VAL A 10 -7.88 1.58 13.54
CA VAL A 10 -9.06 1.80 14.39
C VAL A 10 -10.26 1.06 13.86
N ARG A 11 -10.74 0.07 14.62
CA ARG A 11 -11.99 -0.64 14.32
C ARG A 11 -13.16 0.10 14.98
N THR A 12 -14.17 0.45 14.20
CA THR A 12 -15.44 0.94 14.73
C THR A 12 -16.40 -0.24 14.90
N ASN A 13 -16.75 -0.57 16.13
CA ASN A 13 -17.71 -1.65 16.47
C ASN A 13 -19.18 -1.25 16.26
N LYS A 14 -19.49 -0.43 15.28
CA LYS A 14 -20.87 -0.06 14.99
C LYS A 14 -21.52 -1.11 14.11
N THR A 15 -22.63 -1.69 14.58
CA THR A 15 -23.52 -2.48 13.72
C THR A 15 -24.07 -1.57 12.61
N ILE A 16 -23.83 -1.92 11.37
CA ILE A 16 -24.28 -1.18 10.20
C ILE A 16 -25.33 -2.03 9.50
N PRO A 17 -26.57 -1.53 9.31
CA PRO A 17 -27.68 -2.31 8.75
C PRO A 17 -27.63 -2.45 7.22
N VAL A 18 -26.47 -2.30 6.61
CA VAL A 18 -26.23 -2.45 5.18
C VAL A 18 -24.99 -3.31 4.94
N PRO A 19 -24.85 -3.95 3.78
CA PRO A 19 -23.65 -4.71 3.44
C PRO A 19 -22.38 -3.86 3.58
N VAL A 20 -21.36 -4.43 4.22
CA VAL A 20 -20.09 -3.78 4.54
C VAL A 20 -18.98 -4.35 3.68
N ILE A 21 -18.19 -3.47 3.07
CA ILE A 21 -16.90 -3.79 2.46
C ILE A 21 -15.80 -3.16 3.32
N GLU A 22 -14.81 -3.94 3.72
CA GLU A 22 -13.60 -3.43 4.38
C GLU A 22 -12.42 -3.37 3.39
N ASP A 23 -11.73 -2.23 3.37
CA ASP A 23 -10.49 -2.06 2.60
C ASP A 23 -9.27 -2.28 3.51
N HIS A 24 -8.55 -3.37 3.26
CA HIS A 24 -7.34 -3.77 3.98
C HIS A 24 -6.06 -3.48 3.20
N SER A 25 -6.09 -2.57 2.24
CA SER A 25 -4.92 -2.23 1.39
C SER A 25 -3.69 -1.77 2.19
N HIS A 26 -3.87 -1.29 3.40
CA HIS A 26 -2.79 -0.81 4.25
C HIS A 26 -2.35 -1.80 5.34
N ASP A 27 -3.14 -2.83 5.59
CA ASP A 27 -2.81 -3.93 6.51
C ASP A 27 -3.39 -5.25 5.98
N LEU A 28 -2.64 -5.95 5.14
CA LEU A 28 -3.08 -7.16 4.47
C LEU A 28 -3.02 -8.41 5.36
N VAL A 29 -2.06 -8.49 6.29
CA VAL A 29 -1.76 -9.72 7.05
C VAL A 29 -1.95 -9.58 8.56
N GLY A 30 -2.41 -8.44 9.04
CA GLY A 30 -2.68 -8.21 10.45
C GLY A 30 -3.87 -9.02 10.98
N GLU A 31 -4.16 -8.87 12.25
CA GLU A 31 -5.28 -9.54 12.90
C GLU A 31 -6.65 -9.15 12.30
N TRP A 32 -6.77 -7.95 11.78
CA TRP A 32 -8.06 -7.46 11.28
C TRP A 32 -8.52 -8.08 9.98
N PRO A 33 -7.67 -8.23 8.94
CA PRO A 33 -8.06 -8.99 7.76
C PRO A 33 -8.49 -10.43 8.09
N GLN A 34 -7.84 -11.03 9.10
CA GLN A 34 -8.12 -12.40 9.53
C GLN A 34 -9.42 -12.53 10.34
N ASN A 35 -9.74 -11.51 11.14
CA ASN A 35 -10.88 -11.50 12.07
C ASN A 35 -11.97 -10.49 11.64
N SER A 36 -12.06 -10.17 10.36
CA SER A 36 -13.08 -9.25 9.84
C SER A 36 -14.48 -9.84 9.97
N ASP A 37 -15.43 -9.00 10.32
CA ASP A 37 -16.87 -9.28 10.31
C ASP A 37 -17.62 -8.62 9.15
N ALA A 38 -16.89 -8.12 8.17
CA ALA A 38 -17.45 -7.53 6.97
C ALA A 38 -18.12 -8.57 6.06
N ASP A 39 -18.97 -8.12 5.17
CA ASP A 39 -19.56 -8.99 4.16
C ASP A 39 -18.55 -9.35 3.07
N PHE A 40 -17.72 -8.38 2.72
CA PHE A 40 -16.60 -8.55 1.79
C PHE A 40 -15.40 -7.74 2.27
N CYS A 41 -14.21 -8.20 1.91
CA CYS A 41 -12.95 -7.51 2.14
C CYS A 41 -12.22 -7.36 0.81
N ILE A 42 -11.55 -6.24 0.65
CA ILE A 42 -10.69 -5.96 -0.50
C ILE A 42 -9.32 -5.51 -0.02
N ALA A 43 -8.30 -5.73 -0.84
CA ALA A 43 -7.00 -5.11 -0.65
C ALA A 43 -6.30 -4.89 -1.99
N SER A 44 -5.61 -3.75 -2.11
CA SER A 44 -4.70 -3.48 -3.22
C SER A 44 -3.33 -4.04 -2.90
N LEU A 45 -2.98 -5.19 -3.49
CA LEU A 45 -1.75 -5.92 -3.20
C LEU A 45 -0.50 -5.09 -3.52
N ARG A 46 -0.52 -4.32 -4.61
CA ARG A 46 0.61 -3.47 -5.04
C ARG A 46 0.99 -2.36 -4.06
N LYS A 47 0.12 -2.01 -3.11
CA LYS A 47 0.45 -1.05 -2.05
C LYS A 47 1.35 -1.65 -0.98
N THR A 48 1.26 -2.97 -0.81
CA THR A 48 1.93 -3.70 0.27
C THR A 48 3.06 -4.57 -0.25
N LEU A 49 2.88 -5.23 -1.39
CA LEU A 49 3.83 -6.16 -1.99
C LEU A 49 4.59 -5.51 -3.15
N PRO A 50 5.79 -5.99 -3.48
CA PRO A 50 6.62 -5.46 -4.57
C PRO A 50 6.15 -5.95 -5.95
N ILE A 51 4.88 -5.82 -6.24
CA ILE A 51 4.26 -6.20 -7.51
C ILE A 51 3.74 -4.99 -8.28
N SER A 52 3.63 -5.11 -9.58
CA SER A 52 3.25 -4.01 -10.47
C SER A 52 1.77 -3.64 -10.38
N GLU A 53 0.89 -4.61 -10.19
CA GLU A 53 -0.56 -4.47 -10.12
C GLU A 53 -1.15 -5.62 -9.29
N GLY A 54 -2.47 -5.62 -9.11
CA GLY A 54 -3.20 -6.69 -8.46
C GLY A 54 -3.98 -6.24 -7.22
N GLY A 55 -5.07 -6.92 -7.00
CA GLY A 55 -5.92 -6.79 -5.85
C GLY A 55 -6.49 -8.14 -5.44
N ILE A 56 -6.98 -8.22 -4.23
CA ILE A 56 -7.65 -9.41 -3.70
C ILE A 56 -9.03 -9.03 -3.19
N LEU A 57 -9.99 -9.91 -3.39
CA LEU A 57 -11.34 -9.86 -2.84
C LEU A 57 -11.63 -11.18 -2.13
N TRP A 58 -12.13 -11.11 -0.90
CA TRP A 58 -12.59 -12.28 -0.16
C TRP A 58 -13.84 -11.95 0.67
N SER A 59 -14.49 -12.99 1.18
CA SER A 59 -15.61 -12.84 2.10
C SER A 59 -15.35 -13.59 3.41
N PRO A 60 -15.19 -12.91 4.54
CA PRO A 60 -15.11 -13.56 5.84
C PRO A 60 -16.37 -14.36 6.21
N LYS A 61 -17.51 -13.99 5.63
CA LYS A 61 -18.82 -14.65 5.82
C LYS A 61 -19.15 -15.66 4.73
N GLU A 62 -18.15 -16.10 3.97
CA GLU A 62 -18.30 -17.11 2.90
C GLU A 62 -19.39 -16.75 1.86
N LYS A 63 -19.66 -15.46 1.66
CA LYS A 63 -20.59 -15.03 0.63
C LYS A 63 -20.03 -15.32 -0.76
N LYS A 64 -20.93 -15.59 -1.70
CA LYS A 64 -20.56 -15.85 -3.09
C LYS A 64 -19.80 -14.67 -3.68
N LEU A 65 -18.58 -14.94 -4.13
CA LEU A 65 -17.75 -13.97 -4.84
C LEU A 65 -18.16 -13.90 -6.33
N PRO A 66 -17.90 -12.78 -7.00
CA PRO A 66 -18.05 -12.69 -8.45
C PRO A 66 -17.12 -13.67 -9.16
N LEU A 67 -17.43 -13.99 -10.40
CA LEU A 67 -16.56 -14.83 -11.23
C LEU A 67 -15.21 -14.14 -11.42
N PHE A 68 -14.15 -14.94 -11.40
CA PHE A 68 -12.81 -14.43 -11.70
C PHE A 68 -12.77 -13.83 -13.10
N PRO A 69 -12.20 -12.64 -13.25
CA PRO A 69 -12.01 -12.04 -14.56
C PRO A 69 -11.01 -12.87 -15.38
N LYS A 70 -11.13 -12.77 -16.69
CA LYS A 70 -10.13 -13.33 -17.60
C LYS A 70 -8.91 -12.42 -17.67
N GLU A 71 -7.78 -12.98 -18.02
CA GLU A 71 -6.59 -12.21 -18.37
C GLU A 71 -6.87 -11.32 -19.60
N THR A 72 -6.35 -10.09 -19.58
CA THR A 72 -6.45 -9.15 -20.70
C THR A 72 -5.07 -8.66 -21.13
N GLU A 73 -4.92 -8.43 -22.42
CA GLU A 73 -3.65 -7.93 -22.98
C GLU A 73 -3.32 -6.53 -22.47
N GLU A 74 -4.35 -5.70 -22.27
CA GLU A 74 -4.22 -4.35 -21.72
C GLU A 74 -3.64 -4.37 -20.31
N ASN A 75 -4.08 -5.29 -19.45
CA ASN A 75 -3.54 -5.44 -18.11
C ASN A 75 -2.09 -5.92 -18.14
N ASN A 76 -1.76 -6.88 -19.00
CA ASN A 76 -0.38 -7.37 -19.12
C ASN A 76 0.58 -6.27 -19.61
N LYS A 77 0.18 -5.46 -20.57
CA LYS A 77 0.95 -4.29 -21.02
C LYS A 77 1.16 -3.28 -19.89
N LEU A 78 0.10 -2.99 -19.14
CA LEU A 78 0.17 -2.11 -17.98
C LEU A 78 1.12 -2.66 -16.92
N ALA A 79 0.99 -3.94 -16.58
CA ALA A 79 1.83 -4.61 -15.60
C ALA A 79 3.32 -4.53 -15.98
N ASP A 80 3.66 -4.78 -17.23
CA ASP A 80 5.04 -4.69 -17.77
C ASP A 80 5.60 -3.27 -17.66
N ILE A 81 4.84 -2.24 -18.04
CA ILE A 81 5.30 -0.84 -17.93
C ILE A 81 5.54 -0.48 -16.45
N ARG A 82 4.65 -0.87 -15.56
CA ARG A 82 4.79 -0.60 -14.12
C ARG A 82 5.97 -1.36 -13.52
N TYR A 83 6.16 -2.61 -13.87
CA TYR A 83 7.31 -3.40 -13.42
C TYR A 83 8.64 -2.76 -13.85
N LYS A 84 8.75 -2.31 -15.11
CA LYS A 84 9.92 -1.55 -15.60
C LYS A 84 10.11 -0.25 -14.83
N ALA A 85 9.04 0.48 -14.53
CA ALA A 85 9.12 1.70 -13.73
C ALA A 85 9.60 1.42 -12.29
N MET A 86 9.13 0.35 -11.66
CA MET A 86 9.58 -0.10 -10.34
C MET A 86 11.07 -0.49 -10.34
N THR A 87 11.52 -1.23 -11.33
CA THR A 87 12.94 -1.59 -11.51
C THR A 87 13.82 -0.34 -11.67
N ARG A 88 13.40 0.63 -12.48
CA ARG A 88 14.09 1.92 -12.62
C ARG A 88 14.12 2.69 -11.30
N LYS A 89 13.02 2.69 -10.53
CA LYS A 89 12.98 3.30 -9.20
C LYS A 89 13.97 2.63 -8.25
N ALA A 90 14.04 1.31 -8.23
CA ALA A 90 15.02 0.58 -7.43
C ALA A 90 16.45 0.94 -7.81
N GLY A 91 16.76 0.99 -9.12
CA GLY A 91 18.04 1.44 -9.64
C GLY A 91 18.38 2.89 -9.25
N TYR A 92 17.40 3.78 -9.22
CA TYR A 92 17.59 5.15 -8.75
C TYR A 92 17.91 5.20 -7.24
N LEU A 93 17.19 4.43 -6.43
CA LEU A 93 17.36 4.43 -4.98
C LEU A 93 18.72 3.84 -4.55
N ASN A 94 19.29 2.89 -5.30
CA ASN A 94 20.61 2.33 -5.04
C ASN A 94 21.75 3.09 -5.73
N GLY A 95 21.46 4.22 -6.39
CA GLY A 95 22.44 5.10 -7.02
C GLY A 95 22.99 4.62 -8.36
N SER A 96 22.49 3.49 -8.90
CA SER A 96 22.97 2.94 -10.19
C SER A 96 22.43 3.69 -11.42
N ILE A 97 21.36 4.44 -11.26
CA ILE A 97 20.70 5.19 -12.35
C ILE A 97 20.45 6.63 -11.92
N LYS A 98 20.70 7.61 -12.82
CA LYS A 98 20.32 9.01 -12.60
C LYS A 98 18.80 9.14 -12.63
N LYS A 99 18.23 10.15 -11.93
CA LYS A 99 16.78 10.38 -11.79
C LYS A 99 16.04 10.19 -13.12
N PRO A 100 15.34 9.07 -13.31
CA PRO A 100 14.80 8.70 -14.59
C PRO A 100 13.33 9.07 -14.74
N ARG A 101 12.77 8.70 -15.88
CA ARG A 101 11.35 8.86 -16.18
C ARG A 101 10.41 7.96 -15.36
N PHE A 102 10.91 7.13 -14.42
CA PHE A 102 10.08 6.16 -13.70
C PHE A 102 8.85 6.80 -13.03
N ARG A 103 8.97 8.04 -12.56
CA ARG A 103 7.84 8.74 -11.93
C ARG A 103 6.73 9.03 -12.93
N GLN A 104 7.09 9.42 -14.16
CA GLN A 104 6.09 9.66 -15.20
C GLN A 104 5.39 8.36 -15.59
N ASP A 105 6.17 7.29 -15.81
CA ASP A 105 5.63 5.97 -16.11
C ASP A 105 4.65 5.49 -15.00
N MET A 106 5.01 5.71 -13.73
CA MET A 106 4.11 5.37 -12.60
C MET A 106 2.82 6.18 -12.60
N LEU A 107 2.89 7.49 -12.87
CA LEU A 107 1.71 8.37 -12.92
C LEU A 107 0.80 8.04 -14.11
N ASP A 108 1.39 7.76 -15.26
CA ASP A 108 0.62 7.45 -16.47
C ASP A 108 -0.08 6.09 -16.33
N THR A 109 0.60 5.11 -15.75
CA THR A 109 -0.01 3.80 -15.48
C THR A 109 -1.09 3.84 -14.39
N GLU A 110 -1.02 4.74 -13.41
CA GLU A 110 -2.15 4.95 -12.48
C GLU A 110 -3.40 5.44 -13.22
N LYS A 111 -3.25 6.38 -14.15
CA LYS A 111 -4.38 6.84 -14.97
C LYS A 111 -4.91 5.77 -15.92
N MET A 112 -4.06 4.83 -16.34
CA MET A 112 -4.48 3.71 -17.18
C MET A 112 -5.30 2.68 -16.39
N LEU A 113 -4.97 2.44 -15.11
CA LEU A 113 -5.71 1.51 -14.25
C LEU A 113 -7.22 1.82 -14.20
N ASP A 114 -7.59 3.09 -14.22
CA ASP A 114 -8.99 3.52 -14.18
C ASP A 114 -9.74 3.25 -15.51
N LYS A 115 -9.02 2.96 -16.59
CA LYS A 115 -9.57 2.86 -17.95
C LYS A 115 -9.60 1.44 -18.50
N ILE A 116 -8.77 0.55 -17.96
CA ILE A 116 -8.73 -0.84 -18.44
C ILE A 116 -9.84 -1.67 -17.77
N PRO A 117 -10.33 -2.71 -18.45
CA PRO A 117 -11.32 -3.62 -17.86
C PRO A 117 -10.70 -4.38 -16.69
N ILE A 118 -11.57 -4.85 -15.78
CA ILE A 118 -11.15 -5.73 -14.68
C ILE A 118 -10.55 -7.00 -15.29
N SER A 119 -9.35 -7.36 -14.87
CA SER A 119 -8.57 -8.47 -15.38
C SER A 119 -8.06 -9.36 -14.25
N LYS A 120 -7.74 -10.60 -14.58
CA LYS A 120 -6.90 -11.44 -13.75
C LYS A 120 -5.54 -10.77 -13.59
N ILE A 121 -4.93 -10.94 -12.42
CA ILE A 121 -3.54 -10.49 -12.16
C ILE A 121 -2.56 -11.11 -13.16
N SER A 122 -1.53 -10.38 -13.55
CA SER A 122 -0.50 -10.87 -14.48
C SER A 122 0.29 -12.04 -13.89
N ASN A 123 0.82 -12.90 -14.77
CA ASN A 123 1.61 -14.05 -14.35
C ASN A 123 2.88 -13.62 -13.57
N ASP A 124 3.51 -12.51 -13.94
CA ASP A 124 4.69 -12.01 -13.24
C ASP A 124 4.37 -11.59 -11.82
N SER A 125 3.29 -10.83 -11.61
CA SER A 125 2.83 -10.47 -10.26
C SER A 125 2.40 -11.69 -9.46
N TRP A 126 1.77 -12.68 -10.09
CA TRP A 126 1.38 -13.93 -9.45
C TRP A 126 2.59 -14.75 -8.99
N ASN A 127 3.63 -14.87 -9.84
CA ASN A 127 4.85 -15.57 -9.49
C ASN A 127 5.56 -14.92 -8.30
N ILE A 128 5.67 -13.59 -8.29
CA ILE A 128 6.26 -12.85 -7.15
C ILE A 128 5.48 -13.11 -5.86
N ILE A 129 4.14 -13.13 -5.91
CA ILE A 129 3.32 -13.42 -4.72
C ILE A 129 3.59 -14.83 -4.17
N ASN A 130 3.77 -15.81 -5.04
CA ASN A 130 4.03 -17.20 -4.63
C ASN A 130 5.45 -17.43 -4.10
N GLU A 131 6.41 -16.60 -4.48
CA GLU A 131 7.82 -16.71 -4.09
C GLU A 131 8.18 -15.84 -2.88
N ILE A 132 7.41 -14.78 -2.60
CA ILE A 132 7.73 -13.85 -1.52
C ILE A 132 7.47 -14.47 -0.15
N ASP A 133 8.44 -14.37 0.75
CA ASP A 133 8.21 -14.57 2.17
C ASP A 133 7.52 -13.33 2.75
N ILE A 134 6.20 -13.43 2.91
CA ILE A 134 5.37 -12.34 3.42
C ILE A 134 5.77 -11.98 4.86
N GLN A 135 6.15 -12.96 5.69
CA GLN A 135 6.55 -12.69 7.06
C GLN A 135 7.86 -11.90 7.09
N GLU A 136 8.88 -12.33 6.34
CA GLU A 136 10.13 -11.58 6.24
C GLU A 136 9.91 -10.16 5.71
N TRP A 137 9.00 -9.99 4.74
CA TRP A 137 8.65 -8.67 4.20
C TRP A 137 8.07 -7.73 5.27
N TYR A 138 7.20 -8.24 6.13
CA TYR A 138 6.63 -7.47 7.24
C TYR A 138 7.64 -7.25 8.36
N ASP A 139 8.49 -8.21 8.66
CA ASP A 139 9.55 -8.07 9.66
C ASP A 139 10.55 -6.95 9.27
N ARG A 140 10.85 -6.80 7.97
CA ARG A 140 11.64 -5.67 7.47
C ARG A 140 10.93 -4.32 7.71
N LYS A 141 9.62 -4.25 7.49
CA LYS A 141 8.83 -3.04 7.78
C LYS A 141 8.84 -2.71 9.27
N HIS A 142 8.67 -3.71 10.14
CA HIS A 142 8.75 -3.53 11.59
C HIS A 142 10.13 -3.06 12.04
N ARG A 143 11.21 -3.65 11.50
CA ARG A 143 12.56 -3.17 11.80
C ARG A 143 12.76 -1.70 11.39
N ASN A 144 12.32 -1.32 10.20
CA ASN A 144 12.38 0.07 9.74
C ASN A 144 11.53 1.00 10.61
N TRP A 145 10.35 0.57 11.02
CA TRP A 145 9.50 1.32 11.94
C TRP A 145 10.18 1.55 13.28
N ASN A 146 10.77 0.52 13.87
CA ASN A 146 11.45 0.61 15.16
C ASN A 146 12.66 1.57 15.11
N LEU A 147 13.42 1.58 14.01
CA LEU A 147 14.52 2.53 13.81
C LEU A 147 14.07 3.99 13.75
N LEU A 148 12.82 4.24 13.39
CA LEU A 148 12.30 5.60 13.23
C LEU A 148 11.54 6.11 14.46
N GLN A 149 11.34 5.29 15.50
CA GLN A 149 10.56 5.71 16.67
C GLN A 149 11.23 6.82 17.50
N ASP A 150 12.55 6.93 17.44
CA ASP A 150 13.32 7.91 18.22
C ASP A 150 13.44 9.29 17.57
N ILE A 151 12.82 9.50 16.40
CA ILE A 151 12.87 10.81 15.69
C ILE A 151 11.93 11.86 16.26
N THR A 152 11.27 11.58 17.38
CA THR A 152 10.36 12.52 18.03
C THR A 152 11.11 13.62 18.79
N ASN A 153 10.59 14.85 18.75
CA ASN A 153 11.05 15.99 19.51
C ASN A 153 9.87 16.93 19.79
N GLU A 154 10.14 18.13 20.29
CA GLU A 154 9.10 19.13 20.58
C GLU A 154 8.31 19.61 19.34
N ASP A 155 8.90 19.54 18.15
CA ASP A 155 8.32 19.99 16.90
C ASP A 155 7.66 18.87 16.08
N VAL A 156 8.01 17.60 16.36
CA VAL A 156 7.57 16.42 15.58
C VAL A 156 7.18 15.28 16.50
N LYS A 157 6.01 14.73 16.29
CA LYS A 157 5.51 13.53 16.96
C LYS A 157 5.18 12.45 15.96
N ILE A 158 5.49 11.18 16.28
CA ILE A 158 4.98 10.05 15.53
C ILE A 158 3.56 9.79 15.98
N LEU A 159 2.63 9.72 15.01
CA LEU A 159 1.28 9.25 15.27
C LEU A 159 1.30 7.73 15.33
N GLN A 160 1.38 7.21 16.55
CA GLN A 160 1.38 5.75 16.78
C GLN A 160 -0.04 5.20 16.71
N PRO A 161 -0.22 3.98 16.17
CA PRO A 161 -1.47 3.25 16.31
C PRO A 161 -1.68 2.80 17.77
N GLU A 162 -2.93 2.68 18.17
CA GLU A 162 -3.32 2.40 19.57
C GLU A 162 -2.94 1.00 20.07
N LYS A 163 -2.46 0.08 19.23
CA LYS A 163 -2.14 -1.32 19.57
C LYS A 163 -0.88 -1.85 18.90
N ASN A 164 -0.15 -2.70 19.64
CA ASN A 164 1.07 -3.37 19.21
C ASN A 164 0.90 -4.39 18.06
N THR A 165 -0.30 -4.66 17.62
CA THR A 165 -0.66 -5.63 16.56
C THR A 165 -0.71 -5.00 15.16
N PHE A 166 -0.30 -3.75 15.05
CA PHE A 166 -0.34 -2.99 13.80
C PHE A 166 0.86 -3.32 12.91
N ASN A 167 0.57 -3.61 11.65
CA ASN A 167 1.58 -3.71 10.61
C ASN A 167 1.78 -2.35 9.94
N PRO A 168 2.92 -1.68 10.13
CA PRO A 168 3.10 -0.31 9.68
C PRO A 168 3.10 -0.24 8.14
N PHE A 169 2.14 0.44 7.58
CA PHE A 169 2.12 0.78 6.16
C PHE A 169 3.05 1.96 5.86
N SER A 170 2.98 2.99 6.69
CA SER A 170 3.77 4.21 6.56
C SER A 170 3.99 4.86 7.91
N LEU A 171 5.07 5.61 8.04
CA LEU A 171 5.32 6.48 9.18
C LEU A 171 4.48 7.76 9.03
N VAL A 172 3.63 8.06 10.00
CA VAL A 172 2.83 9.28 10.02
C VAL A 172 3.41 10.24 11.04
N LEU A 173 3.85 11.41 10.58
CA LEU A 173 4.43 12.46 11.41
C LEU A 173 3.43 13.58 11.60
N LEU A 174 3.22 13.98 12.84
CA LEU A 174 2.47 15.16 13.22
C LEU A 174 3.45 16.29 13.56
N PHE A 175 3.38 17.38 12.82
CA PHE A 175 4.22 18.55 13.02
C PHE A 175 3.50 19.62 13.81
N LYS A 176 4.24 20.39 14.62
CA LYS A 176 3.72 21.49 15.43
C LYS A 176 3.08 22.60 14.59
N SER A 177 3.61 22.84 13.39
CA SER A 177 3.05 23.81 12.46
C SER A 177 3.22 23.38 11.00
N LYS A 178 2.48 24.05 10.12
CA LYS A 178 2.60 23.88 8.67
C LYS A 178 3.99 24.22 8.15
N GLU A 179 4.58 25.28 8.69
CA GLU A 179 5.90 25.78 8.28
C GLU A 179 6.99 24.75 8.59
N VAL A 180 6.95 24.13 9.77
CA VAL A 180 7.90 23.07 10.17
C VAL A 180 7.72 21.85 9.26
N ARG A 181 6.48 21.45 8.98
CA ARG A 181 6.16 20.36 8.06
C ARG A 181 6.73 20.62 6.67
N ASP A 182 6.44 21.78 6.10
CA ASP A 182 6.82 22.11 4.73
C ASP A 182 8.36 22.22 4.60
N LYS A 183 9.05 22.79 5.59
CA LYS A 183 10.52 22.81 5.65
C LYS A 183 11.10 21.38 5.71
N MET A 184 10.55 20.50 6.54
CA MET A 184 11.00 19.12 6.62
C MET A 184 10.76 18.39 5.31
N ARG A 185 9.60 18.59 4.70
CA ARG A 185 9.27 18.02 3.39
C ARG A 185 10.28 18.42 2.32
N ASP A 186 10.64 19.69 2.26
CA ASP A 186 11.63 20.21 1.29
C ASP A 186 13.02 19.61 1.51
N ILE A 187 13.43 19.44 2.77
CA ILE A 187 14.69 18.76 3.12
C ILE A 187 14.67 17.30 2.64
N LEU A 188 13.58 16.56 2.90
CA LEU A 188 13.45 15.18 2.51
C LEU A 188 13.49 15.02 0.99
N ILE A 189 12.78 15.87 0.25
CA ILE A 189 12.74 15.84 -1.22
C ILE A 189 14.10 16.18 -1.82
N ASN A 190 14.73 17.26 -1.33
CA ASN A 190 15.90 17.84 -1.98
C ASN A 190 17.22 17.18 -1.55
N ARG A 191 17.29 16.65 -0.32
CA ARG A 191 18.53 16.09 0.24
C ARG A 191 18.53 14.59 0.37
N GLN A 192 17.38 13.98 0.67
CA GLN A 192 17.28 12.56 1.03
C GLN A 192 16.53 11.71 -0.02
N THR A 193 16.10 12.31 -1.12
CA THR A 193 15.35 11.59 -2.17
C THR A 193 14.06 10.89 -1.68
N VAL A 194 13.54 11.31 -0.54
CA VAL A 194 12.28 10.80 0.02
C VAL A 194 11.13 11.66 -0.51
N PHE A 195 10.03 11.02 -0.86
CA PHE A 195 8.83 11.69 -1.38
C PHE A 195 7.68 11.51 -0.39
N PRO A 196 7.60 12.35 0.64
CA PRO A 196 6.53 12.26 1.62
C PRO A 196 5.19 12.60 0.98
N ALA A 197 4.15 11.85 1.32
CA ALA A 197 2.76 12.24 1.09
C ALA A 197 2.31 13.26 2.13
N ILE A 198 1.37 14.13 1.75
CA ILE A 198 0.80 15.16 2.62
C ILE A 198 -0.66 14.82 2.90
#